data_82d2ea37141f53575ecb59e16c41e67e
#
_entry.id   82d2ea37141f53575ecb59e16c41e67e
#
_cell.length_a   1.000
_cell.length_b   1.000
_cell.length_c   1.000
_cell.angle_alpha   90.00
_cell.angle_beta   90.00
_cell.angle_gamma   90.00
#
_symmetry.space_group_name_H-M   'P 1'
#
loop_
_entity.id
_entity.type
_entity.pdbx_description
1 polymer ?
#
loop_
_entity_poly.entity_id
_entity_poly.type
_entity_poly.pdbx_seq_one_letter_code
_entity_poly.pdbx_strand_id
1 'polypeptide(L)'
;AKRAGLDLENFFDAIRVSAGNSFAWETVVPHIFNQKYEAGFTMDLACKDMNLSYLLGKDLKVPLDLHMVVKKKMDKAREQYGDEEGCYVYPRTLEDELGESLSLKGWDNWGYDIEIVDGSIVVKHKNRPVSKHPQYSSGNNG
;
A
#
# COMPACT_ATOMS: atom_id res chain seq x y z
N ALA A 1 14.21 -0.38 0.69
CA ALA A 1 14.30 -1.39 1.74
C ALA A 1 14.90 -2.69 1.16
N LYS A 2 14.22 -3.41 0.27
CA LYS A 2 14.66 -4.72 -0.24
C LYS A 2 16.06 -4.71 -0.83
N ARG A 3 16.37 -3.81 -1.75
CA ARG A 3 17.73 -3.66 -2.34
C ARG A 3 18.82 -3.29 -1.34
N ALA A 4 18.44 -2.72 -0.20
CA ALA A 4 19.37 -2.47 0.91
C ALA A 4 19.53 -3.71 1.82
N GLY A 5 18.94 -4.85 1.46
CA GLY A 5 19.03 -6.08 2.24
C GLY A 5 18.16 -6.10 3.50
N LEU A 6 17.21 -5.14 3.63
CA LEU A 6 16.30 -5.12 4.76
C LEU A 6 15.20 -6.18 4.61
N ASP A 7 14.89 -6.86 5.70
CA ASP A 7 13.70 -7.71 5.78
C ASP A 7 12.44 -6.85 5.67
N LEU A 8 11.55 -7.18 4.73
CA LEU A 8 10.38 -6.36 4.41
C LEU A 8 9.29 -6.42 5.49
N GLU A 9 9.16 -7.53 6.23
CA GLU A 9 8.23 -7.60 7.36
C GLU A 9 8.68 -6.69 8.49
N ASN A 10 9.95 -6.77 8.86
CA ASN A 10 10.52 -5.90 9.87
C ASN A 10 10.45 -4.43 9.46
N PHE A 11 10.66 -4.13 8.19
CA PHE A 11 10.52 -2.78 7.66
C PHE A 11 9.07 -2.30 7.73
N PHE A 12 8.11 -3.14 7.36
CA PHE A 12 6.68 -2.84 7.48
C PHE A 12 6.30 -2.49 8.92
N ASP A 13 6.74 -3.31 9.89
CA ASP A 13 6.46 -3.09 11.31
C ASP A 13 7.14 -1.85 11.87
N ALA A 14 8.37 -1.57 11.47
CA ALA A 14 9.08 -0.38 11.89
C ALA A 14 8.34 0.90 11.46
N ILE A 15 7.79 0.94 10.24
CA ILE A 15 6.99 2.07 9.79
C ILE A 15 5.67 2.18 10.55
N ARG A 16 5.01 1.05 10.87
CA ARG A 16 3.75 1.05 11.64
C ARG A 16 3.85 1.73 13.00
N VAL A 17 5.00 1.69 13.65
CA VAL A 17 5.25 2.31 14.96
C VAL A 17 6.00 3.64 14.85
N SER A 18 6.13 4.18 13.67
CA SER A 18 6.83 5.44 13.39
C SER A 18 5.88 6.51 12.86
N ALA A 19 6.38 7.74 12.68
CA ALA A 19 5.65 8.84 12.08
C ALA A 19 5.23 8.60 10.61
N GLY A 20 5.76 7.57 9.96
CA GLY A 20 5.39 7.16 8.60
C GLY A 20 4.15 6.27 8.54
N ASN A 21 3.56 5.89 9.67
CA ASN A 21 2.35 5.07 9.66
C ASN A 21 1.13 5.82 9.10
N SER A 22 0.26 5.09 8.46
CA SER A 22 -1.03 5.58 7.96
C SER A 22 -1.99 4.42 7.75
N PHE A 23 -3.28 4.71 7.65
CA PHE A 23 -4.27 3.72 7.24
C PHE A 23 -3.86 3.04 5.92
N ALA A 24 -3.41 3.82 4.93
CA ALA A 24 -2.94 3.28 3.65
C ALA A 24 -1.70 2.37 3.83
N TRP A 25 -0.75 2.73 4.69
CA TRP A 25 0.39 1.85 4.96
C TRP A 25 -0.06 0.49 5.48
N GLU A 26 -0.96 0.47 6.44
CA GLU A 26 -1.43 -0.78 7.07
C GLU A 26 -2.33 -1.62 6.17
N THR A 27 -3.07 -1.01 5.25
CA THR A 27 -4.05 -1.72 4.42
C THR A 27 -3.61 -1.98 2.98
N VAL A 28 -2.73 -1.15 2.41
CA VAL A 28 -2.28 -1.29 1.01
C VAL A 28 -0.99 -2.12 0.90
N VAL A 29 -0.01 -1.91 1.77
CA VAL A 29 1.29 -2.61 1.66
C VAL A 29 1.13 -4.14 1.72
N PRO A 30 0.27 -4.73 2.56
CA PRO A 30 0.03 -6.17 2.53
C PRO A 30 -0.52 -6.72 1.20
N HIS A 31 -1.26 -5.92 0.43
CA HIS A 31 -1.68 -6.32 -0.93
C HIS A 31 -0.51 -6.39 -1.92
N ILE A 32 0.58 -5.68 -1.65
CA ILE A 32 1.84 -5.83 -2.40
C ILE A 32 2.52 -7.13 -1.98
N PHE A 33 2.55 -7.46 -0.68
CA PHE A 33 3.17 -8.68 -0.17
C PHE A 33 2.48 -9.96 -0.66
N ASN A 34 1.15 -9.96 -0.78
CA ASN A 34 0.39 -11.11 -1.29
C ASN A 34 0.18 -11.09 -2.82
N GLN A 35 0.65 -10.04 -3.52
CA GLN A 35 0.56 -9.85 -4.98
C GLN A 35 -0.87 -9.84 -5.53
N LYS A 36 -1.89 -9.66 -4.70
CA LYS A 36 -3.28 -9.64 -5.15
C LYS A 36 -3.71 -8.29 -5.70
N TYR A 37 -3.13 -7.20 -5.17
CA TYR A 37 -3.39 -5.80 -5.54
C TYR A 37 -4.87 -5.39 -5.51
N GLU A 38 -5.73 -6.21 -4.89
CA GLU A 38 -7.16 -5.95 -4.79
C GLU A 38 -7.45 -4.74 -3.90
N ALA A 39 -8.19 -3.80 -4.44
CA ALA A 39 -8.57 -2.59 -3.74
C ALA A 39 -10.10 -2.43 -3.63
N GLY A 40 -10.89 -3.24 -4.34
CA GLY A 40 -12.31 -2.96 -4.60
C GLY A 40 -12.53 -1.66 -5.37
N PHE A 41 -11.47 -1.14 -6.02
CA PHE A 41 -11.42 0.14 -6.72
C PHE A 41 -10.46 0.01 -7.92
N THR A 42 -10.97 0.23 -9.13
CA THR A 42 -10.21 0.00 -10.36
C THR A 42 -9.18 1.10 -10.64
N MET A 43 -8.20 0.78 -11.46
CA MET A 43 -7.18 1.73 -11.90
C MET A 43 -7.78 2.90 -12.69
N ASP A 44 -8.82 2.65 -13.52
CA ASP A 44 -9.53 3.71 -14.23
C ASP A 44 -10.16 4.73 -13.26
N LEU A 45 -10.88 4.25 -12.24
CA LEU A 45 -11.49 5.11 -11.23
C LEU A 45 -10.45 5.90 -10.45
N ALA A 46 -9.35 5.27 -10.08
CA ALA A 46 -8.25 5.95 -9.37
C ALA A 46 -7.59 7.04 -10.24
N CYS A 47 -7.32 6.74 -11.50
CA CYS A 47 -6.77 7.73 -12.44
C CYS A 47 -7.76 8.87 -12.72
N LYS A 48 -9.05 8.59 -12.81
CA LYS A 48 -10.10 9.62 -12.92
C LYS A 48 -10.08 10.55 -11.72
N ASP A 49 -10.04 10.03 -10.49
CA ASP A 49 -10.03 10.82 -9.26
C ASP A 49 -8.74 11.66 -9.14
N MET A 50 -7.60 11.09 -9.52
CA MET A 50 -6.33 11.82 -9.65
C MET A 50 -6.43 12.98 -10.66
N ASN A 51 -7.12 12.78 -11.77
CA ASN A 51 -7.32 13.84 -12.75
C ASN A 51 -8.28 14.94 -12.25
N LEU A 52 -9.35 14.57 -11.56
CA LEU A 52 -10.29 15.54 -10.97
C LEU A 52 -9.59 16.42 -9.92
N SER A 53 -8.79 15.82 -9.04
CA SER A 53 -8.03 16.57 -8.03
C SER A 53 -6.98 17.50 -8.66
N TYR A 54 -6.35 17.08 -9.75
CA TYR A 54 -5.45 17.93 -10.53
C TYR A 54 -6.17 19.16 -11.13
N LEU A 55 -7.33 18.93 -11.76
CA LEU A 55 -8.11 20.01 -12.37
C LEU A 55 -8.58 21.01 -11.31
N LEU A 56 -9.06 20.52 -10.17
CA LEU A 56 -9.47 21.38 -9.04
C LEU A 56 -8.29 22.23 -8.54
N GLY A 57 -7.13 21.63 -8.33
CA GLY A 57 -5.94 22.37 -7.90
C GLY A 57 -5.51 23.43 -8.91
N LYS A 58 -5.60 23.11 -10.21
CA LYS A 58 -5.33 24.07 -11.29
C LYS A 58 -6.29 25.26 -11.26
N ASP A 59 -7.60 25.00 -11.09
CA ASP A 59 -8.61 26.04 -11.04
C ASP A 59 -8.43 26.95 -9.81
N LEU A 60 -8.03 26.36 -8.68
CA LEU A 60 -7.74 27.08 -7.44
C LEU A 60 -6.33 27.68 -7.38
N LYS A 61 -5.51 27.50 -8.42
CA LYS A 61 -4.11 27.96 -8.49
C LYS A 61 -3.23 27.41 -7.36
N VAL A 62 -3.49 26.18 -6.91
CA VAL A 62 -2.66 25.48 -5.92
C VAL A 62 -1.57 24.70 -6.65
N PRO A 63 -0.28 24.87 -6.31
CA PRO A 63 0.80 24.08 -6.89
C PRO A 63 0.67 22.60 -6.45
N LEU A 64 0.76 21.68 -7.42
CA LEU A 64 0.52 20.24 -7.22
C LEU A 64 1.71 19.38 -7.74
N ASP A 65 2.94 19.78 -7.43
CA ASP A 65 4.15 19.12 -7.96
C ASP A 65 4.22 17.63 -7.61
N LEU A 66 4.01 17.27 -6.34
CA LEU A 66 4.00 15.87 -5.90
C LEU A 66 2.83 15.09 -6.50
N HIS A 67 1.66 15.71 -6.62
CA HIS A 67 0.50 15.09 -7.26
C HIS A 67 0.82 14.69 -8.70
N MET A 68 1.47 15.56 -9.47
CA MET A 68 1.87 15.29 -10.86
C MET A 68 2.83 14.10 -10.96
N VAL A 69 3.76 13.95 -10.02
CA VAL A 69 4.66 12.79 -9.98
C VAL A 69 3.88 11.50 -9.75
N VAL A 70 2.97 11.51 -8.77
CA VAL A 70 2.11 10.34 -8.46
C VAL A 70 1.20 10.01 -9.63
N LYS A 71 0.51 11.02 -10.19
CA LYS A 71 -0.37 10.83 -11.36
C LYS A 71 0.36 10.15 -12.51
N LYS A 72 1.54 10.63 -12.88
CA LYS A 72 2.35 10.03 -13.96
C LYS A 72 2.68 8.55 -13.70
N LYS A 73 2.93 8.17 -12.45
CA LYS A 73 3.19 6.77 -12.09
C LYS A 73 1.93 5.92 -12.18
N MET A 74 0.79 6.46 -11.79
CA MET A 74 -0.49 5.77 -11.91
C MET A 74 -0.94 5.61 -13.37
N ASP A 75 -0.80 6.66 -14.18
CA ASP A 75 -1.08 6.60 -15.63
C ASP A 75 -0.22 5.51 -16.30
N LYS A 76 1.07 5.43 -15.96
CA LYS A 76 1.96 4.36 -16.44
C LYS A 76 1.47 2.97 -16.03
N ALA A 77 1.05 2.79 -14.78
CA ALA A 77 0.52 1.51 -14.31
C ALA A 77 -0.78 1.14 -15.06
N ARG A 78 -1.66 2.11 -15.30
CA ARG A 78 -2.87 1.93 -16.08
C ARG A 78 -2.56 1.48 -17.52
N GLU A 79 -1.61 2.11 -18.19
CA GLU A 79 -1.15 1.72 -19.53
C GLU A 79 -0.58 0.31 -19.56
N GLN A 80 0.11 -0.11 -18.51
CA GLN A 80 0.81 -1.39 -18.44
C GLN A 80 -0.12 -2.55 -18.04
N TYR A 81 -1.06 -2.34 -17.13
CA TYR A 81 -1.86 -3.41 -16.53
C TYR A 81 -3.35 -3.34 -16.89
N GLY A 82 -3.84 -2.20 -17.41
CA GLY A 82 -5.21 -2.01 -17.85
C GLY A 82 -6.11 -1.29 -16.85
N ASP A 83 -7.30 -0.90 -17.35
CA ASP A 83 -8.29 -0.09 -16.63
C ASP A 83 -8.96 -0.84 -15.47
N GLU A 84 -9.23 -2.13 -15.67
CA GLU A 84 -9.99 -2.99 -14.74
C GLU A 84 -9.14 -3.54 -13.58
N GLU A 85 -7.82 -3.38 -13.65
CA GLU A 85 -6.92 -3.85 -12.60
C GLU A 85 -7.14 -3.05 -11.30
N GLY A 86 -6.88 -3.69 -10.14
CA GLY A 86 -6.97 -3.00 -8.85
C GLY A 86 -5.98 -1.84 -8.75
N CYS A 87 -6.41 -0.71 -8.20
CA CYS A 87 -5.58 0.50 -8.17
C CYS A 87 -4.29 0.33 -7.35
N TYR A 88 -4.18 -0.70 -6.51
CA TYR A 88 -2.95 -1.01 -5.76
C TYR A 88 -1.85 -1.67 -6.59
N VAL A 89 -2.07 -1.89 -7.89
CA VAL A 89 -1.08 -2.50 -8.80
C VAL A 89 0.08 -1.55 -9.15
N TYR A 90 -0.05 -0.24 -8.95
CA TYR A 90 0.98 0.72 -9.37
C TYR A 90 2.41 0.43 -8.83
N PRO A 91 2.64 -0.15 -7.63
CA PRO A 91 3.99 -0.51 -7.19
C PRO A 91 4.63 -1.63 -8.02
N ARG A 92 3.82 -2.48 -8.67
CA ARG A 92 4.30 -3.53 -9.56
C ARG A 92 5.11 -3.00 -10.74
N THR A 93 4.85 -1.75 -11.17
CA THR A 93 5.70 -1.10 -12.18
C THR A 93 7.17 -1.05 -11.77
N LEU A 94 7.46 -0.88 -10.46
CA LEU A 94 8.83 -0.89 -9.93
C LEU A 94 9.37 -2.32 -9.80
N GLU A 95 8.53 -3.28 -9.44
CA GLU A 95 8.93 -4.70 -9.40
C GLU A 95 9.39 -5.14 -10.79
N ASP A 96 8.61 -4.82 -11.84
CA ASP A 96 8.94 -5.13 -13.22
C ASP A 96 10.19 -4.39 -13.72
N GLU A 97 10.33 -3.09 -13.45
CA GLU A 97 11.50 -2.30 -13.81
C GLU A 97 12.79 -2.81 -13.16
N LEU A 98 12.70 -3.32 -11.95
CA LEU A 98 13.85 -3.75 -11.16
C LEU A 98 14.13 -5.26 -11.29
N GLY A 99 13.19 -6.03 -11.85
CA GLY A 99 13.26 -7.48 -11.91
C GLY A 99 13.21 -8.12 -10.52
N GLU A 100 12.54 -7.49 -9.56
CA GLU A 100 12.46 -7.94 -8.17
C GLU A 100 11.01 -7.95 -7.68
N SER A 101 10.54 -9.07 -7.14
CA SER A 101 9.23 -9.15 -6.50
C SER A 101 9.28 -8.70 -5.04
N LEU A 102 8.26 -7.98 -4.60
CA LEU A 102 8.04 -7.61 -3.19
C LEU A 102 7.16 -8.62 -2.46
N SER A 103 6.80 -9.74 -3.11
CA SER A 103 6.01 -10.79 -2.47
C SER A 103 6.67 -11.34 -1.21
N LEU A 104 5.85 -11.68 -0.24
CA LEU A 104 6.26 -12.32 1.00
C LEU A 104 5.45 -13.60 1.23
N LYS A 105 6.16 -14.69 1.56
CA LYS A 105 5.55 -15.97 1.84
C LYS A 105 4.68 -15.92 3.09
N GLY A 106 3.48 -16.49 3.01
CA GLY A 106 2.55 -16.58 4.14
C GLY A 106 1.54 -15.43 4.22
N TRP A 107 1.61 -14.44 3.34
CA TRP A 107 0.66 -13.33 3.27
C TRP A 107 -0.56 -13.60 2.39
N ASP A 108 -0.65 -14.76 1.75
CA ASP A 108 -1.69 -15.10 0.76
C ASP A 108 -3.12 -14.95 1.28
N ASN A 109 -3.34 -15.26 2.56
CA ASN A 109 -4.65 -15.18 3.21
C ASN A 109 -4.81 -13.98 4.14
N TRP A 110 -3.89 -13.01 4.04
CA TRP A 110 -3.98 -11.80 4.83
C TRP A 110 -5.27 -11.02 4.55
N GLY A 111 -5.81 -10.42 5.57
CA GLY A 111 -6.94 -9.50 5.53
C GLY A 111 -6.93 -8.61 6.77
N TYR A 112 -7.93 -7.75 6.90
CA TYR A 112 -8.06 -6.88 8.08
C TYR A 112 -9.52 -6.56 8.40
N ASP A 113 -9.75 -6.16 9.65
CA ASP A 113 -10.96 -5.48 10.11
C ASP A 113 -10.60 -4.07 10.58
N ILE A 114 -11.62 -3.22 10.64
CA ILE A 114 -11.52 -1.88 11.22
C ILE A 114 -12.30 -1.91 12.54
N GLU A 115 -11.65 -1.53 13.61
CA GLU A 115 -12.26 -1.39 14.93
C GLU A 115 -12.12 0.05 15.42
N ILE A 116 -13.05 0.47 16.26
CA ILE A 116 -12.94 1.74 16.99
C ILE A 116 -12.59 1.39 18.43
N VAL A 117 -11.40 1.79 18.86
CA VAL A 117 -10.90 1.60 20.22
C VAL A 117 -10.62 2.97 20.83
N ASP A 118 -11.28 3.30 21.92
CA ASP A 118 -11.16 4.60 22.61
C ASP A 118 -11.30 5.82 21.66
N GLY A 119 -12.23 5.71 20.68
CA GLY A 119 -12.49 6.75 19.69
C GLY A 119 -11.47 6.81 18.53
N SER A 120 -10.47 5.94 18.51
CA SER A 120 -9.47 5.83 17.46
C SER A 120 -9.77 4.67 16.52
N ILE A 121 -9.57 4.87 15.22
CA ILE A 121 -9.65 3.80 14.21
C ILE A 121 -8.39 2.96 14.30
N VAL A 122 -8.58 1.65 14.50
CA VAL A 122 -7.50 0.67 14.57
C VAL A 122 -7.66 -0.38 13.48
N VAL A 123 -6.60 -0.66 12.73
CA VAL A 123 -6.56 -1.74 11.76
C VAL A 123 -6.13 -3.02 12.46
N LYS A 124 -7.01 -4.02 12.45
CA LYS A 124 -6.75 -5.36 12.99
C LYS A 124 -6.38 -6.32 11.85
N HIS A 125 -5.11 -6.65 11.75
CA HIS A 125 -4.64 -7.60 10.75
C HIS A 125 -5.12 -9.02 11.06
N LYS A 126 -5.65 -9.72 10.04
CA LYS A 126 -6.04 -11.13 10.09
C LYS A 126 -5.05 -11.97 9.30
N ASN A 127 -4.83 -13.20 9.76
CA ASN A 127 -3.99 -14.20 9.07
C ASN A 127 -2.60 -13.65 8.69
N ARG A 128 -2.11 -12.70 9.46
CA ARG A 128 -0.75 -12.21 9.29
C ARG A 128 0.22 -13.30 9.73
N PRO A 129 1.30 -13.57 8.98
CA PRO A 129 2.37 -14.44 9.45
C PRO A 129 2.92 -13.96 10.80
N VAL A 130 3.21 -14.90 11.70
CA VAL A 130 3.86 -14.56 12.97
C VAL A 130 5.25 -14.06 12.69
N SER A 131 5.55 -12.83 13.12
CA SER A 131 6.88 -12.25 12.97
C SER A 131 7.94 -13.16 13.59
N LYS A 132 9.00 -13.44 12.85
CA LYS A 132 10.13 -14.23 13.34
C LYS A 132 10.97 -13.47 14.37
N HIS A 133 10.66 -12.19 14.60
CA HIS A 133 11.43 -11.37 15.54
C HIS A 133 10.90 -11.55 16.96
N PRO A 134 11.73 -11.98 17.92
CA PRO A 134 11.30 -12.30 19.30
C PRO A 134 10.61 -11.15 20.04
N GLN A 135 10.92 -9.90 19.69
CA GLN A 135 10.37 -8.71 20.36
C GLN A 135 8.92 -8.38 19.99
N TYR A 136 8.40 -8.96 18.90
CA TYR A 136 7.03 -8.71 18.44
C TYR A 136 6.09 -9.90 18.61
N SER A 137 6.59 -11.03 19.10
CA SER A 137 5.79 -12.25 19.32
C SER A 137 4.97 -12.27 20.62
N SER A 138 5.13 -11.30 21.50
CA SER A 138 4.53 -11.31 22.85
C SER A 138 3.27 -10.46 23.04
N GLY A 139 2.57 -10.07 21.98
CA GLY A 139 1.44 -9.13 22.04
C GLY A 139 0.05 -9.66 21.67
N ASN A 140 -0.16 -10.97 21.53
CA ASN A 140 -1.50 -11.49 21.19
C ASN A 140 -1.87 -12.73 22.06
N ASN A 141 -1.95 -12.55 23.36
CA ASN A 141 -2.73 -13.41 24.25
C ASN A 141 -3.52 -12.50 25.21
N GLY A 142 -4.74 -12.15 24.82
CA GLY A 142 -5.70 -11.43 25.60
C GLY A 142 -6.98 -11.22 24.82
#